data_9b2690a822ace317a8447dedce1665b7
#
_entry.id   9b2690a822ace317a8447dedce1665b7
#
_cell.length_a   1.000
_cell.length_b   1.000
_cell.length_c   1.000
_cell.angle_alpha   90.00
_cell.angle_beta   90.00
_cell.angle_gamma   90.00
#
_symmetry.space_group_name_H-M   'P 1'
#
loop_
_entity.id
_entity.type
_entity.pdbx_description
1 polymer ?
#
loop_
_entity_poly.entity_id
_entity_poly.type
_entity_poly.pdbx_seq_one_letter_code
_entity_poly.pdbx_strand_id
1 'polypeptide(L)'
;MAKSTRPFYTAKEINELRSAAQFYKLDAPTEFWRRVASELKYVCNGAGPDRWSELKRRALTDALKMYEPAFAIHDVEYEYRLGTQRKSDRRLKKNMIKIWRKNFGFWRWFSRAGRIERLVVIPTVYAAVAIGGGQAWEDAANE
;
A
#
# COMPACT_ATOMS: atom_id res chain seq x y z
N MET A 1 1.98 14.99 13.52
CA MET A 1 2.25 15.70 12.26
C MET A 1 0.94 16.16 11.65
N ALA A 2 0.81 17.42 11.26
CA ALA A 2 -0.40 17.87 10.60
C ALA A 2 -0.60 17.07 9.30
N LYS A 3 -1.74 16.39 9.18
CA LYS A 3 -2.13 15.72 7.93
C LYS A 3 -2.10 16.75 6.79
N SER A 4 -1.54 16.37 5.67
CA SER A 4 -1.60 17.20 4.47
C SER A 4 -3.05 17.62 4.23
N THR A 5 -3.31 18.91 4.10
CA THR A 5 -4.65 19.43 3.77
C THR A 5 -5.08 19.04 2.35
N ARG A 6 -4.13 18.55 1.53
CA ARG A 6 -4.37 18.08 0.17
C ARG A 6 -4.36 16.55 0.14
N PRO A 7 -5.47 15.91 -0.27
CA PRO A 7 -5.48 14.47 -0.42
C PRO A 7 -4.56 14.03 -1.57
N PHE A 8 -3.87 12.90 -1.39
CA PHE A 8 -3.03 12.31 -2.43
C PHE A 8 -3.88 11.71 -3.57
N TYR A 9 -5.02 11.11 -3.21
CA TYR A 9 -5.99 10.53 -4.14
C TYR A 9 -7.30 11.31 -4.14
N THR A 10 -8.06 11.19 -5.23
CA THR A 10 -9.47 11.56 -5.29
C THR A 10 -10.35 10.42 -4.77
N ALA A 11 -11.60 10.71 -4.42
CA ALA A 11 -12.57 9.67 -4.05
C ALA A 11 -12.79 8.65 -5.17
N LYS A 12 -12.74 9.09 -6.43
CA LYS A 12 -12.83 8.22 -7.60
C LYS A 12 -11.65 7.25 -7.65
N GLU A 13 -10.43 7.73 -7.47
CA GLU A 13 -9.22 6.90 -7.44
C GLU A 13 -9.25 5.89 -6.29
N ILE A 14 -9.77 6.25 -5.12
CA ILE A 14 -9.97 5.29 -4.02
C ILE A 14 -10.92 4.16 -4.44
N ASN A 15 -12.01 4.46 -5.12
CA ASN A 15 -12.92 3.43 -5.62
C ASN A 15 -12.27 2.57 -6.71
N GLU A 16 -11.41 3.13 -7.55
CA GLU A 16 -10.62 2.38 -8.54
C GLU A 16 -9.63 1.44 -7.84
N LEU A 17 -8.97 1.89 -6.77
CA LEU A 17 -8.08 1.05 -5.95
C LEU A 17 -8.85 -0.11 -5.28
N ARG A 18 -10.07 0.14 -4.80
CA ARG A 18 -10.95 -0.92 -4.26
C ARG A 18 -11.33 -1.94 -5.32
N SER A 19 -11.69 -1.49 -6.53
CA SER A 19 -12.03 -2.38 -7.64
C SER A 19 -10.83 -3.24 -8.03
N ALA A 20 -9.62 -2.66 -8.07
CA ALA A 20 -8.39 -3.39 -8.30
C ALA A 20 -8.10 -4.40 -7.18
N ALA A 21 -8.30 -4.02 -5.92
CA ALA A 21 -8.14 -4.92 -4.78
C ALA A 21 -9.09 -6.13 -4.85
N GLN A 22 -10.33 -5.93 -5.29
CA GLN A 22 -11.27 -7.03 -5.55
C GLN A 22 -10.81 -7.92 -6.69
N PHE A 23 -10.36 -7.32 -7.79
CA PHE A 23 -9.86 -8.06 -8.96
C PHE A 23 -8.69 -8.98 -8.59
N TYR A 24 -7.75 -8.50 -7.79
CA TYR A 24 -6.62 -9.28 -7.31
C TYR A 24 -6.94 -10.18 -6.11
N LYS A 25 -8.15 -10.12 -5.57
CA LYS A 25 -8.57 -10.83 -4.36
C LYS A 25 -7.63 -10.56 -3.18
N LEU A 26 -7.31 -9.30 -2.96
CA LEU A 26 -6.43 -8.89 -1.88
C LEU A 26 -7.11 -9.10 -0.52
N ASP A 27 -6.30 -9.44 0.46
CA ASP A 27 -6.71 -9.48 1.86
C ASP A 27 -6.72 -8.06 2.41
N ALA A 28 -7.87 -7.61 2.90
CA ALA A 28 -8.07 -6.27 3.42
C ALA A 28 -9.02 -6.26 4.63
N PRO A 29 -8.80 -5.34 5.58
CA PRO A 29 -9.70 -5.20 6.73
C PRO A 29 -11.05 -4.63 6.30
N THR A 30 -12.06 -4.83 7.15
CA THR A 30 -13.43 -4.34 6.92
C THR A 30 -13.47 -2.82 6.70
N GLU A 31 -12.64 -2.06 7.40
CA GLU A 31 -12.52 -0.61 7.31
C GLU A 31 -12.16 -0.15 5.89
N PHE A 32 -11.29 -0.86 5.19
CA PHE A 32 -10.94 -0.56 3.80
C PHE A 32 -12.16 -0.62 2.87
N TRP A 33 -13.08 -1.54 3.12
CA TRP A 33 -14.26 -1.74 2.28
C TRP A 33 -15.43 -0.83 2.66
N ARG A 34 -15.63 -0.57 3.95
CA ARG A 34 -16.83 0.10 4.48
C ARG A 34 -16.71 1.60 4.64
N ARG A 35 -15.50 2.12 4.90
CA ARG A 35 -15.34 3.57 5.05
C ARG A 35 -15.59 4.29 3.73
N VAL A 36 -16.17 5.48 3.81
CA VAL A 36 -16.46 6.28 2.61
C VAL A 36 -15.17 6.70 1.90
N ALA A 37 -15.19 6.68 0.57
CA ALA A 37 -14.02 7.02 -0.25
C ALA A 37 -13.52 8.47 -0.02
N SER A 38 -14.42 9.39 0.28
CA SER A 38 -14.11 10.79 0.64
C SER A 38 -13.33 10.93 1.94
N GLU A 39 -13.38 9.95 2.82
CA GLU A 39 -12.56 9.85 4.04
C GLU A 39 -11.21 9.21 3.72
N LEU A 40 -11.22 8.08 3.04
CA LEU A 40 -10.00 7.32 2.72
C LEU A 40 -9.02 8.08 1.82
N LYS A 41 -9.47 9.04 1.04
CA LYS A 41 -8.56 9.87 0.23
C LYS A 41 -7.55 10.67 1.07
N TYR A 42 -7.85 10.94 2.34
CA TYR A 42 -6.94 11.58 3.29
C TYR A 42 -6.06 10.61 4.06
N VAL A 43 -6.41 9.33 4.04
CA VAL A 43 -5.69 8.25 4.71
C VAL A 43 -4.67 7.62 3.78
N CYS A 44 -5.08 7.29 2.56
CA CYS A 44 -4.21 6.68 1.56
C CYS A 44 -3.31 7.73 0.94
N ASN A 45 -2.00 7.61 1.12
CA ASN A 45 -1.02 8.60 0.69
C ASN A 45 0.03 8.07 -0.31
N GLY A 46 -0.23 6.90 -0.88
CA GLY A 46 0.66 6.26 -1.83
C GLY A 46 1.84 5.55 -1.18
N ALA A 47 2.91 5.34 -1.95
CA ALA A 47 4.12 4.70 -1.45
C ALA A 47 5.09 5.72 -0.84
N GLY A 48 5.75 5.31 0.24
CA GLY A 48 6.77 6.09 0.92
C GLY A 48 6.31 6.76 2.21
N PRO A 49 7.26 7.19 3.05
CA PRO A 49 6.97 7.82 4.34
C PRO A 49 6.23 9.16 4.19
N ASP A 50 5.32 9.44 5.11
CA ASP A 50 4.57 10.72 5.16
C ASP A 50 5.46 11.96 5.21
N ARG A 51 6.64 11.85 5.84
CA ARG A 51 7.65 12.90 5.91
C ARG A 51 8.28 13.28 4.57
N TRP A 52 8.13 12.43 3.55
CA TRP A 52 8.63 12.74 2.22
C TRP A 52 7.75 13.79 1.54
N SER A 53 8.35 14.61 0.67
CA SER A 53 7.60 15.53 -0.16
C SER A 53 6.59 14.77 -1.04
N GLU A 54 5.49 15.43 -1.39
CA GLU A 54 4.49 14.87 -2.30
C GLU A 54 5.12 14.41 -3.63
N LEU A 55 6.07 15.19 -4.16
CA LEU A 55 6.78 14.85 -5.40
C LEU A 55 7.52 13.51 -5.29
N LYS A 56 8.26 13.28 -4.19
CA LYS A 56 8.97 12.01 -3.96
C LYS A 56 8.01 10.84 -3.79
N ARG A 57 6.91 11.03 -3.06
CA ARG A 57 5.89 9.99 -2.86
C ARG A 57 5.20 9.65 -4.18
N ARG A 58 4.88 10.62 -5.03
CA ARG A 58 4.32 10.39 -6.36
C ARG A 58 5.29 9.62 -7.25
N ALA A 59 6.56 10.03 -7.30
CA ALA A 59 7.57 9.33 -8.08
C ALA A 59 7.73 7.87 -7.66
N LEU A 60 7.75 7.58 -6.36
CA LEU A 60 7.82 6.21 -5.85
C LEU A 60 6.52 5.44 -6.13
N THR A 61 5.36 6.08 -5.95
CA THR A 61 4.06 5.48 -6.25
C THR A 61 3.96 5.12 -7.74
N ASP A 62 4.42 5.98 -8.63
CA ASP A 62 4.44 5.71 -10.07
C ASP A 62 5.36 4.53 -10.41
N ALA A 63 6.54 4.46 -9.78
CA ALA A 63 7.47 3.34 -9.96
C ALA A 63 6.90 2.01 -9.45
N LEU A 64 6.06 2.05 -8.41
CA LEU A 64 5.42 0.88 -7.79
C LEU A 64 3.92 0.80 -8.11
N LYS A 65 3.46 1.44 -9.18
CA LYS A 65 2.04 1.62 -9.53
C LYS A 65 1.25 0.32 -9.53
N MET A 66 1.85 -0.76 -9.98
CA MET A 66 1.23 -2.07 -10.00
C MET A 66 0.72 -2.49 -8.60
N TYR A 67 1.38 -2.08 -7.55
CA TYR A 67 1.09 -2.47 -6.16
C TYR A 67 0.26 -1.43 -5.38
N GLU A 68 -0.19 -0.35 -6.00
CA GLU A 68 -0.96 0.69 -5.33
C GLU A 68 -2.14 0.17 -4.49
N PRO A 69 -2.95 -0.81 -4.96
CA PRO A 69 -4.03 -1.34 -4.14
C PRO A 69 -3.55 -1.96 -2.82
N ALA A 70 -2.38 -2.60 -2.83
CA ALA A 70 -1.78 -3.18 -1.63
C ALA A 70 -1.30 -2.10 -0.66
N PHE A 71 -0.73 -1.01 -1.16
CA PHE A 71 -0.33 0.15 -0.34
C PHE A 71 -1.55 0.85 0.27
N ALA A 72 -2.63 1.03 -0.48
CA ALA A 72 -3.85 1.64 0.05
C ALA A 72 -4.43 0.85 1.24
N ILE A 73 -4.43 -0.47 1.16
CA ILE A 73 -4.85 -1.34 2.28
C ILE A 73 -3.91 -1.14 3.48
N HIS A 74 -2.61 -1.12 3.26
CA HIS A 74 -1.60 -0.95 4.29
C HIS A 74 -1.74 0.42 4.99
N ASP A 75 -1.98 1.49 4.24
CA ASP A 75 -2.21 2.83 4.79
C ASP A 75 -3.43 2.87 5.71
N VAL A 76 -4.53 2.20 5.32
CA VAL A 76 -5.73 2.08 6.16
C VAL A 76 -5.44 1.31 7.45
N GLU A 77 -4.69 0.23 7.38
CA GLU A 77 -4.31 -0.54 8.57
C GLU A 77 -3.45 0.26 9.53
N TYR A 78 -2.53 1.06 9.02
CA TYR A 78 -1.67 1.92 9.81
C TYR A 78 -2.46 3.07 10.45
N GLU A 79 -3.26 3.79 9.69
CA GLU A 79 -4.06 4.92 10.20
C GLU A 79 -4.99 4.51 11.34
N TYR A 80 -5.67 3.38 11.19
CA TYR A 80 -6.62 2.90 12.20
C TYR A 80 -6.02 1.87 13.17
N ARG A 81 -4.72 1.59 13.06
CA ARG A 81 -3.99 0.61 13.89
C ARG A 81 -4.69 -0.74 14.00
N LEU A 82 -5.03 -1.30 12.86
CA LEU A 82 -5.77 -2.55 12.78
C LEU A 82 -4.87 -3.78 13.00
N GLY A 83 -4.88 -4.30 14.20
CA GLY A 83 -4.04 -5.43 14.62
C GLY A 83 -2.65 -4.97 15.07
N THR A 84 -1.59 -5.59 14.54
CA THR A 84 -0.21 -5.24 14.84
C THR A 84 0.52 -4.76 13.59
N GLN A 85 1.52 -3.90 13.75
CA GLN A 85 2.39 -3.46 12.65
C GLN A 85 2.91 -4.64 11.84
N ARG A 86 3.48 -5.64 12.50
CA ARG A 86 4.04 -6.83 11.85
C ARG A 86 3.02 -7.60 11.02
N LYS A 87 1.76 -7.65 11.47
CA LYS A 87 0.67 -8.32 10.74
C LYS A 87 0.30 -7.52 9.49
N SER A 88 0.22 -6.20 9.61
CA SER A 88 -0.03 -5.28 8.49
C SER A 88 1.08 -5.37 7.43
N ASP A 89 2.34 -5.31 7.83
CA ASP A 89 3.49 -5.41 6.93
C ASP A 89 3.52 -6.77 6.19
N ARG A 90 3.21 -7.86 6.88
CA ARG A 90 3.10 -9.19 6.26
C ARG A 90 1.94 -9.26 5.26
N ARG A 91 0.81 -8.63 5.56
CA ARG A 91 -0.33 -8.54 4.64
C ARG A 91 0.05 -7.77 3.38
N LEU A 92 0.75 -6.64 3.51
CA LEU A 92 1.28 -5.90 2.38
C LEU A 92 2.10 -6.82 1.47
N LYS A 93 3.08 -7.52 2.01
CA LYS A 93 3.90 -8.48 1.25
C LYS A 93 3.07 -9.55 0.55
N LYS A 94 2.13 -10.17 1.25
CA LYS A 94 1.23 -11.19 0.67
C LYS A 94 0.39 -10.63 -0.47
N ASN A 95 -0.15 -9.43 -0.31
CA ASN A 95 -0.96 -8.76 -1.32
C ASN A 95 -0.10 -8.40 -2.55
N MET A 96 1.11 -7.91 -2.35
CA MET A 96 2.04 -7.66 -3.46
C MET A 96 2.34 -8.95 -4.25
N ILE A 97 2.53 -10.07 -3.57
CA ILE A 97 2.75 -11.38 -4.22
C ILE A 97 1.51 -11.82 -5.02
N LYS A 98 0.30 -11.59 -4.51
CA LYS A 98 -0.94 -11.89 -5.25
C LYS A 98 -1.02 -11.05 -6.55
N ILE A 99 -0.71 -9.76 -6.48
CA ILE A 99 -0.67 -8.87 -7.64
C ILE A 99 0.38 -9.36 -8.64
N TRP A 100 1.59 -9.67 -8.17
CA TRP A 100 2.67 -10.18 -8.98
C TRP A 100 2.28 -11.47 -9.73
N ARG A 101 1.68 -12.44 -9.02
CA ARG A 101 1.22 -13.69 -9.62
C ARG A 101 0.20 -13.46 -10.73
N LYS A 102 -0.73 -12.54 -10.53
CA LYS A 102 -1.78 -12.23 -11.50
C LYS A 102 -1.22 -11.53 -12.74
N ASN A 103 -0.32 -10.57 -12.56
CA ASN A 103 0.21 -9.77 -13.67
C ASN A 103 1.23 -10.54 -14.52
N PHE A 104 2.07 -11.35 -13.92
CA PHE A 104 3.08 -12.12 -14.66
C PHE A 104 2.59 -13.54 -15.06
N GLY A 105 1.48 -14.02 -14.52
CA GLY A 105 0.83 -15.28 -14.87
C GLY A 105 1.78 -16.49 -14.84
N PHE A 106 1.62 -17.39 -15.80
CA PHE A 106 2.43 -18.60 -15.91
C PHE A 106 3.91 -18.32 -16.14
N TRP A 107 4.24 -17.24 -16.88
CA TRP A 107 5.61 -16.89 -17.25
C TRP A 107 6.38 -16.12 -16.16
N ARG A 108 5.80 -15.91 -14.97
CA ARG A 108 6.37 -15.09 -13.89
C ARG A 108 7.80 -15.44 -13.49
N TRP A 109 8.17 -16.71 -13.51
CA TRP A 109 9.51 -17.17 -13.17
C TRP A 109 10.47 -17.21 -14.36
N PHE A 110 9.96 -17.20 -15.58
CA PHE A 110 10.76 -17.19 -16.81
C PHE A 110 11.05 -15.76 -17.28
N SER A 111 10.20 -14.81 -16.93
CA SER A 111 10.41 -13.39 -17.23
C SER A 111 11.47 -12.79 -16.31
N ARG A 112 12.44 -12.07 -16.90
CA ARG A 112 13.42 -11.29 -16.11
C ARG A 112 12.72 -10.25 -15.23
N ALA A 113 11.75 -9.51 -15.77
CA ALA A 113 10.97 -8.54 -15.01
C ALA A 113 10.21 -9.21 -13.87
N GLY A 114 9.54 -10.34 -14.09
CA GLY A 114 8.83 -11.08 -13.06
C GLY A 114 9.76 -11.54 -11.92
N ARG A 115 10.95 -12.01 -12.23
CA ARG A 115 11.94 -12.40 -11.20
C ARG A 115 12.45 -11.21 -10.41
N ILE A 116 12.76 -10.09 -11.07
CA ILE A 116 13.21 -8.86 -10.40
C ILE A 116 12.14 -8.37 -9.43
N GLU A 117 10.87 -8.30 -9.85
CA GLU A 117 9.77 -7.91 -8.98
C GLU A 117 9.66 -8.82 -7.75
N ARG A 118 9.70 -10.12 -7.94
CA ARG A 118 9.52 -11.08 -6.84
C ARG A 118 10.72 -11.16 -5.90
N LEU A 119 11.93 -11.15 -6.44
CA LEU A 119 13.16 -11.42 -5.66
C LEU A 119 13.84 -10.15 -5.16
N VAL A 120 13.55 -9.00 -5.74
CA VAL A 120 14.17 -7.72 -5.38
C VAL A 120 13.14 -6.71 -4.90
N VAL A 121 12.15 -6.35 -5.71
CA VAL A 121 11.22 -5.26 -5.41
C VAL A 121 10.37 -5.58 -4.18
N ILE A 122 9.66 -6.69 -4.17
CA ILE A 122 8.77 -7.07 -3.06
C ILE A 122 9.53 -7.22 -1.74
N PRO A 123 10.66 -7.95 -1.65
CA PRO A 123 11.43 -8.05 -0.42
C PRO A 123 11.99 -6.70 0.05
N THR A 124 12.41 -5.84 -0.88
CA THR A 124 12.94 -4.51 -0.55
C THR A 124 11.87 -3.61 0.05
N VAL A 125 10.68 -3.58 -0.54
CA VAL A 125 9.54 -2.83 0.01
C VAL A 125 9.15 -3.36 1.39
N TYR A 126 9.06 -4.67 1.55
CA TYR A 126 8.75 -5.29 2.84
C TYR A 126 9.78 -4.91 3.92
N ALA A 127 11.07 -5.00 3.61
CA ALA A 127 12.13 -4.62 4.53
C ALA A 127 12.05 -3.13 4.90
N ALA A 128 11.78 -2.26 3.93
CA ALA A 128 11.64 -0.82 4.16
C ALA A 128 10.48 -0.49 5.12
N VAL A 129 9.32 -1.10 4.95
CA VAL A 129 8.18 -0.86 5.86
C VAL A 129 8.40 -1.50 7.22
N ALA A 130 9.01 -2.68 7.29
CA ALA A 130 9.30 -3.36 8.56
C ALA A 130 10.29 -2.58 9.43
N ILE A 131 11.27 -1.93 8.81
CA ILE A 131 12.31 -1.14 9.51
C ILE A 131 11.81 0.29 9.78
N GLY A 132 11.19 0.94 8.78
CA GLY A 132 10.82 2.36 8.83
C GLY A 132 9.40 2.65 9.32
N GLY A 133 8.53 1.65 9.36
CA GLY A 133 7.10 1.83 9.67
C GLY A 133 6.78 1.98 11.16
N GLY A 134 7.72 1.66 12.06
CA GLY A 134 7.47 1.66 13.51
C GLY A 134 7.03 3.03 14.04
N GLN A 135 7.70 4.09 13.61
CA GLN A 135 7.34 5.44 14.01
C GLN A 135 5.96 5.85 13.51
N ALA A 136 5.63 5.57 12.24
CA ALA A 136 4.32 5.87 11.69
C ALA A 136 3.19 5.10 12.42
N TRP A 137 3.47 3.86 12.83
CA TRP A 137 2.54 3.07 13.63
C TRP A 137 2.32 3.65 15.03
N GLU A 138 3.37 4.16 15.65
CA GLU A 138 3.29 4.81 16.97
C GLU A 138 2.63 6.18 16.89
N ASP A 139 2.94 6.97 15.88
CA ASP A 139 2.34 8.30 15.66
C ASP A 139 0.81 8.20 15.51
N ALA A 140 0.30 7.21 14.82
CA ALA A 140 -1.14 6.95 14.68
C ALA A 140 -1.83 6.59 16.01
N ALA A 141 -1.07 6.18 17.02
CA ALA A 141 -1.61 5.93 18.38
C ALA A 141 -1.86 7.21 19.17
N ASN A 142 -1.14 8.28 18.83
CA ASN A 142 -1.10 9.52 19.60
C ASN A 142 -2.01 10.61 18.99
N GLU A 143 -2.68 10.32 17.88
CA GLU A 143 -3.68 11.17 17.24
C GLU A 143 -5.10 10.84 17.73
#